data_e9571c88db96d911d5335ec6ffd3a39b
#
_entry.id   e9571c88db96d911d5335ec6ffd3a39b
#
_cell.length_a   1.000
_cell.length_b   1.000
_cell.length_c   1.000
_cell.angle_alpha   90.00
_cell.angle_beta   90.00
_cell.angle_gamma   90.00
#
_symmetry.space_group_name_H-M   'P 1'
#
loop_
_entity.id
_entity.type
_entity.pdbx_description
1 polymer ?
#
loop_
_entity_poly.entity_id
_entity_poly.type
_entity_poly.pdbx_seq_one_letter_code
_entity_poly.pdbx_strand_id
1 'polypeptide(L)'
;EQQRFYVLTIFIPATAAVAYFTMATGFGLTEISVNGQVLDIYWARYADWLITTPLLLIDLALLAQANRNTIYTLVGLDVLMIVTGLVGALAATPAIRIVWWGISTALLVFLLYFLVQSLNEAASRQTESVRSLTTTLRNMLIVLWLAYPVVWILGTEGTIGLIPLYVETAAFMVLDLTAKVGFGGVLL
;
A
#
# COMPACT_ATOMS: atom_id res chain seq x y z
N GLU A 1 17.71 19.46 -1.62
CA GLU A 1 17.26 18.12 -1.16
C GLU A 1 15.86 18.17 -0.51
N GLN A 2 15.56 19.14 0.35
CA GLN A 2 14.22 19.29 0.97
C GLN A 2 13.07 19.40 -0.03
N GLN A 3 13.25 20.02 -1.20
CA GLN A 3 12.20 20.16 -2.21
C GLN A 3 11.63 18.82 -2.71
N ARG A 4 12.41 17.75 -2.70
CA ARG A 4 11.95 16.42 -3.14
C ARG A 4 10.86 15.87 -2.20
N PHE A 5 11.05 16.01 -0.89
CA PHE A 5 10.08 15.58 0.11
C PHE A 5 8.77 16.35 -0.03
N TYR A 6 8.79 17.67 -0.23
CA TYR A 6 7.58 18.45 -0.47
C TYR A 6 6.83 17.99 -1.71
N VAL A 7 7.56 17.74 -2.84
CA VAL A 7 6.92 17.26 -4.06
C VAL A 7 6.25 15.91 -3.86
N LEU A 8 6.94 14.94 -3.25
CA LEU A 8 6.38 13.61 -3.00
C LEU A 8 5.22 13.67 -2.02
N THR A 9 5.35 14.43 -0.92
CA THR A 9 4.28 14.61 0.09
C THR A 9 3.00 15.22 -0.49
N ILE A 10 3.08 16.04 -1.54
CA ILE A 10 1.91 16.58 -2.24
C ILE A 10 1.40 15.58 -3.29
N PHE A 11 2.29 14.97 -4.06
CA PHE A 11 1.93 14.12 -5.19
C PHE A 11 1.25 12.82 -4.74
N ILE A 12 1.71 12.21 -3.65
CA ILE A 12 1.16 10.96 -3.12
C ILE A 12 -0.33 11.11 -2.74
N PRO A 13 -0.75 12.04 -1.86
CA PRO A 13 -2.17 12.21 -1.53
C PRO A 13 -3.00 12.77 -2.69
N ALA A 14 -2.41 13.58 -3.59
CA ALA A 14 -3.10 14.05 -4.77
C ALA A 14 -3.48 12.90 -5.72
N THR A 15 -2.57 11.93 -5.93
CA THR A 15 -2.84 10.71 -6.71
C THR A 15 -3.95 9.90 -6.08
N ALA A 16 -3.89 9.68 -4.75
CA ALA A 16 -4.94 8.99 -4.02
C ALA A 16 -6.31 9.71 -4.14
N ALA A 17 -6.33 11.03 -4.03
CA ALA A 17 -7.57 11.81 -4.18
C ALA A 17 -8.19 11.63 -5.57
N VAL A 18 -7.39 11.60 -6.64
CA VAL A 18 -7.87 11.32 -8.00
C VAL A 18 -8.45 9.91 -8.10
N ALA A 19 -7.78 8.90 -7.53
CA ALA A 19 -8.27 7.52 -7.54
C ALA A 19 -9.59 7.37 -6.78
N TYR A 20 -9.71 7.96 -5.58
CA TYR A 20 -10.97 7.95 -4.82
C TYR A 20 -12.08 8.72 -5.52
N PHE A 21 -11.78 9.85 -6.16
CA PHE A 21 -12.76 10.57 -7.00
C PHE A 21 -13.21 9.71 -8.17
N THR A 22 -12.30 9.01 -8.83
CA THR A 22 -12.60 8.05 -9.91
C THR A 22 -13.54 6.94 -9.43
N MET A 23 -13.28 6.36 -8.25
CA MET A 23 -14.17 5.37 -7.64
C MET A 23 -15.55 5.95 -7.29
N ALA A 24 -15.60 7.17 -6.75
CA ALA A 24 -16.84 7.83 -6.38
C ALA A 24 -17.73 8.15 -7.60
N THR A 25 -17.14 8.34 -8.78
CA THR A 25 -17.86 8.54 -10.06
C THR A 25 -18.22 7.23 -10.77
N GLY A 26 -17.85 6.07 -10.20
CA GLY A 26 -18.12 4.75 -10.77
C GLY A 26 -17.18 4.34 -11.92
N PHE A 27 -16.18 5.16 -12.27
CA PHE A 27 -15.29 4.87 -13.38
C PHE A 27 -14.24 3.79 -13.03
N GLY A 28 -13.74 3.77 -11.81
CA GLY A 28 -12.68 2.85 -11.35
C GLY A 28 -13.17 1.47 -10.92
N LEU A 29 -14.36 1.04 -11.35
CA LEU A 29 -15.06 -0.16 -10.97
C LEU A 29 -15.06 -1.19 -12.11
N THR A 30 -14.98 -2.47 -11.77
CA THR A 30 -15.29 -3.59 -12.67
C THR A 30 -16.09 -4.65 -11.94
N GLU A 31 -16.93 -5.37 -12.67
CA GLU A 31 -17.72 -6.48 -12.14
C GLU A 31 -17.05 -7.81 -12.47
N ILE A 32 -16.96 -8.68 -11.47
CA ILE A 32 -16.42 -10.05 -11.62
C ILE A 32 -17.48 -11.05 -11.13
N SER A 33 -17.80 -12.04 -11.95
CA SER A 33 -18.69 -13.14 -11.54
C SER A 33 -17.87 -14.20 -10.79
N VAL A 34 -18.21 -14.45 -9.52
CA VAL A 34 -17.59 -15.46 -8.66
C VAL A 34 -18.68 -16.37 -8.11
N ASN A 35 -18.66 -17.65 -8.48
CA ASN A 35 -19.68 -18.63 -8.06
C ASN A 35 -21.15 -18.17 -8.31
N GLY A 36 -21.39 -17.45 -9.39
CA GLY A 36 -22.73 -16.95 -9.74
C GLY A 36 -23.15 -15.67 -9.01
N GLN A 37 -22.30 -15.12 -8.17
CA GLN A 37 -22.46 -13.78 -7.57
C GLN A 37 -21.63 -12.77 -8.34
N VAL A 38 -22.21 -11.59 -8.61
CA VAL A 38 -21.49 -10.46 -9.20
C VAL A 38 -20.85 -9.66 -8.06
N LEU A 39 -19.54 -9.49 -8.11
CA LEU A 39 -18.77 -8.70 -7.15
C LEU A 39 -18.24 -7.44 -7.83
N ASP A 40 -18.44 -6.32 -7.19
CA ASP A 40 -17.87 -5.03 -7.60
C ASP A 40 -16.44 -4.90 -7.08
N ILE A 41 -15.49 -4.72 -8.00
CA ILE A 41 -14.06 -4.58 -7.69
C ILE A 41 -13.56 -3.20 -8.10
N TYR A 42 -13.06 -2.42 -7.16
CA TYR A 42 -12.46 -1.12 -7.42
C TYR A 42 -11.00 -1.26 -7.87
N TRP A 43 -10.76 -1.51 -9.16
CA TRP A 43 -9.41 -1.60 -9.72
C TRP A 43 -8.61 -0.28 -9.60
N ALA A 44 -9.30 0.87 -9.56
CA ALA A 44 -8.64 2.17 -9.37
C ALA A 44 -7.88 2.27 -8.05
N ARG A 45 -8.27 1.52 -7.01
CA ARG A 45 -7.54 1.39 -5.75
C ARG A 45 -6.15 0.79 -5.97
N TYR A 46 -6.05 -0.26 -6.76
CA TYR A 46 -4.75 -0.88 -7.10
C TYR A 46 -3.88 0.02 -7.97
N ALA A 47 -4.48 0.79 -8.88
CA ALA A 47 -3.76 1.79 -9.67
C ALA A 47 -3.17 2.89 -8.78
N ASP A 48 -3.93 3.36 -7.77
CA ASP A 48 -3.43 4.28 -6.74
C ASP A 48 -2.25 3.66 -5.98
N TRP A 49 -2.42 2.47 -5.43
CA TRP A 49 -1.37 1.82 -4.65
C TRP A 49 -0.12 1.56 -5.48
N LEU A 50 -0.25 1.13 -6.74
CA LEU A 50 0.88 0.87 -7.64
C LEU A 50 1.77 2.11 -7.87
N ILE A 51 1.22 3.30 -7.71
CA ILE A 51 1.95 4.57 -7.83
C ILE A 51 2.39 5.06 -6.45
N THR A 52 1.47 5.12 -5.50
CA THR A 52 1.68 5.82 -4.24
C THR A 52 2.50 5.04 -3.22
N THR A 53 2.39 3.70 -3.17
CA THR A 53 3.15 2.91 -2.20
C THR A 53 4.64 2.83 -2.54
N PRO A 54 5.08 2.66 -3.83
CA PRO A 54 6.48 2.83 -4.17
C PRO A 54 7.04 4.21 -3.82
N LEU A 55 6.25 5.27 -4.00
CA LEU A 55 6.69 6.63 -3.67
C LEU A 55 6.88 6.82 -2.17
N LEU A 56 6.01 6.26 -1.33
CA LEU A 56 6.19 6.25 0.14
C LEU A 56 7.48 5.52 0.56
N LEU A 57 7.77 4.38 -0.07
CA LEU A 57 9.01 3.63 0.19
C LEU A 57 10.24 4.39 -0.26
N ILE A 58 10.18 5.06 -1.43
CA ILE A 58 11.26 5.91 -1.93
C ILE A 58 11.51 7.07 -0.96
N ASP A 59 10.45 7.74 -0.50
CA ASP A 59 10.53 8.87 0.43
C ASP A 59 11.24 8.44 1.72
N LEU A 60 10.79 7.34 2.31
CA LEU A 60 11.37 6.79 3.53
C LEU A 60 12.83 6.30 3.33
N ALA A 61 13.12 5.67 2.21
CA ALA A 61 14.47 5.22 1.88
C ALA A 61 15.45 6.38 1.62
N LEU A 62 14.97 7.46 0.99
CA LEU A 62 15.74 8.69 0.81
C LEU A 62 16.01 9.39 2.15
N LEU A 63 15.04 9.46 3.05
CA LEU A 63 15.21 9.98 4.41
C LEU A 63 16.31 9.22 5.17
N ALA A 64 16.28 7.88 5.08
CA ALA A 64 17.30 7.02 5.70
C ALA A 64 18.66 7.05 4.97
N GLN A 65 18.75 7.69 3.81
CA GLN A 65 19.92 7.65 2.90
C GLN A 65 20.30 6.21 2.52
N ALA A 66 19.29 5.38 2.25
CA ALA A 66 19.49 4.02 1.79
C ALA A 66 20.14 4.00 0.39
N ASN A 67 20.88 2.95 0.10
CA ASN A 67 21.53 2.77 -1.19
C ASN A 67 20.49 2.44 -2.30
N ARG A 68 20.90 2.63 -3.57
CA ARG A 68 20.01 2.42 -4.73
C ARG A 68 19.48 0.99 -4.83
N ASN A 69 20.30 -0.01 -4.46
CA ASN A 69 19.85 -1.40 -4.53
C ASN A 69 18.73 -1.67 -3.53
N THR A 70 18.82 -1.10 -2.32
CA THR A 70 17.72 -1.14 -1.34
C THR A 70 16.45 -0.53 -1.89
N ILE A 71 16.53 0.65 -2.52
CA ILE A 71 15.37 1.33 -3.13
C ILE A 71 14.75 0.44 -4.22
N TYR A 72 15.55 -0.09 -5.14
CA TYR A 72 15.06 -0.94 -6.23
C TYR A 72 14.41 -2.23 -5.71
N THR A 73 14.98 -2.83 -4.67
CA THR A 73 14.42 -4.04 -4.05
C THR A 73 13.07 -3.75 -3.39
N LEU A 74 12.97 -2.67 -2.60
CA LEU A 74 11.73 -2.27 -1.96
C LEU A 74 10.64 -1.99 -2.99
N VAL A 75 10.94 -1.19 -4.00
CA VAL A 75 9.99 -0.85 -5.09
C VAL A 75 9.59 -2.10 -5.88
N GLY A 76 10.54 -2.98 -6.21
CA GLY A 76 10.25 -4.21 -6.94
C GLY A 76 9.34 -5.17 -6.16
N LEU A 77 9.60 -5.36 -4.87
CA LEU A 77 8.75 -6.17 -3.99
C LEU A 77 7.34 -5.58 -3.86
N ASP A 78 7.25 -4.26 -3.71
CA ASP A 78 5.98 -3.55 -3.58
C ASP A 78 5.13 -3.67 -4.84
N VAL A 79 5.72 -3.43 -6.01
CA VAL A 79 5.03 -3.59 -7.31
C VAL A 79 4.52 -5.02 -7.47
N LEU A 80 5.35 -6.04 -7.17
CA LEU A 80 4.92 -7.45 -7.24
C LEU A 80 3.79 -7.74 -6.25
N MET A 81 3.86 -7.21 -5.04
CA MET A 81 2.81 -7.34 -4.02
C MET A 81 1.48 -6.78 -4.52
N ILE A 82 1.46 -5.55 -5.04
CA ILE A 82 0.24 -4.90 -5.54
C ILE A 82 -0.32 -5.63 -6.76
N VAL A 83 0.53 -5.99 -7.74
CA VAL A 83 0.10 -6.70 -8.95
C VAL A 83 -0.49 -8.07 -8.60
N THR A 84 0.14 -8.84 -7.71
CA THR A 84 -0.39 -10.14 -7.29
C THR A 84 -1.69 -10.00 -6.50
N GLY A 85 -1.85 -8.94 -5.70
CA GLY A 85 -3.11 -8.60 -5.04
C GLY A 85 -4.23 -8.29 -6.04
N LEU A 86 -3.94 -7.49 -7.08
CA LEU A 86 -4.88 -7.19 -8.16
C LEU A 86 -5.30 -8.46 -8.93
N VAL A 87 -4.35 -9.34 -9.24
CA VAL A 87 -4.67 -10.63 -9.89
C VAL A 87 -5.62 -11.45 -9.02
N GLY A 88 -5.41 -11.46 -7.72
CA GLY A 88 -6.33 -12.08 -6.76
C GLY A 88 -7.72 -11.46 -6.80
N ALA A 89 -7.81 -10.14 -6.76
CA ALA A 89 -9.09 -9.40 -6.79
C ALA A 89 -9.88 -9.65 -8.09
N LEU A 90 -9.19 -9.82 -9.21
CA LEU A 90 -9.81 -10.06 -10.52
C LEU A 90 -10.06 -11.55 -10.82
N ALA A 91 -9.62 -12.48 -9.98
CA ALA A 91 -9.84 -13.90 -10.21
C ALA A 91 -11.32 -14.29 -10.01
N ALA A 92 -11.86 -15.09 -10.93
CA ALA A 92 -13.25 -15.55 -10.88
C ALA A 92 -13.49 -16.76 -9.95
N THR A 93 -12.44 -17.38 -9.41
CA THR A 93 -12.52 -18.58 -8.58
C THR A 93 -12.05 -18.27 -7.14
N PRO A 94 -12.86 -18.54 -6.10
CA PRO A 94 -12.51 -18.25 -4.71
C PRO A 94 -11.15 -18.83 -4.29
N ALA A 95 -10.86 -20.08 -4.63
CA ALA A 95 -9.58 -20.70 -4.29
C ALA A 95 -8.38 -19.95 -4.89
N ILE A 96 -8.51 -19.48 -6.15
CA ILE A 96 -7.47 -18.71 -6.82
C ILE A 96 -7.30 -17.34 -6.18
N ARG A 97 -8.39 -16.68 -5.74
CA ARG A 97 -8.35 -15.42 -4.98
C ARG A 97 -7.52 -15.58 -3.71
N ILE A 98 -7.78 -16.63 -2.93
CA ILE A 98 -7.05 -16.93 -1.69
C ILE A 98 -5.57 -17.23 -1.96
N VAL A 99 -5.26 -17.99 -3.00
CA VAL A 99 -3.86 -18.26 -3.36
C VAL A 99 -3.10 -16.97 -3.68
N TRP A 100 -3.68 -16.09 -4.50
CA TRP A 100 -3.05 -14.81 -4.84
C TRP A 100 -2.98 -13.84 -3.66
N TRP A 101 -4.01 -13.81 -2.81
CA TRP A 101 -3.96 -13.08 -1.54
C TRP A 101 -2.80 -13.58 -0.65
N GLY A 102 -2.62 -14.90 -0.55
CA GLY A 102 -1.53 -15.51 0.22
C GLY A 102 -0.15 -15.12 -0.34
N ILE A 103 0.01 -15.15 -1.68
CA ILE A 103 1.25 -14.72 -2.35
C ILE A 103 1.52 -13.23 -2.09
N SER A 104 0.52 -12.37 -2.29
CA SER A 104 0.64 -10.93 -2.06
C SER A 104 0.97 -10.62 -0.59
N THR A 105 0.30 -11.29 0.35
CA THR A 105 0.57 -11.14 1.80
C THR A 105 1.98 -11.63 2.17
N ALA A 106 2.44 -12.73 1.60
CA ALA A 106 3.81 -13.20 1.82
C ALA A 106 4.86 -12.20 1.29
N LEU A 107 4.61 -11.60 0.13
CA LEU A 107 5.45 -10.52 -0.41
C LEU A 107 5.43 -9.29 0.50
N LEU A 108 4.28 -8.91 1.05
CA LEU A 108 4.18 -7.83 2.05
C LEU A 108 5.05 -8.13 3.28
N VAL A 109 4.91 -9.31 3.87
CA VAL A 109 5.70 -9.69 5.06
C VAL A 109 7.19 -9.65 4.75
N PHE A 110 7.61 -10.18 3.59
CA PHE A 110 9.00 -10.14 3.16
C PHE A 110 9.48 -8.70 2.91
N LEU A 111 8.67 -7.86 2.27
CA LEU A 111 8.96 -6.44 2.07
C LEU A 111 9.16 -5.72 3.41
N LEU A 112 8.25 -5.91 4.37
CA LEU A 112 8.34 -5.28 5.69
C LEU A 112 9.57 -5.76 6.47
N TYR A 113 9.89 -7.04 6.39
CA TYR A 113 11.13 -7.58 6.97
C TYR A 113 12.36 -6.92 6.36
N PHE A 114 12.43 -6.88 5.03
CA PHE A 114 13.55 -6.25 4.31
C PHE A 114 13.64 -4.75 4.59
N LEU A 115 12.49 -4.06 4.67
CA LEU A 115 12.40 -2.65 5.04
C LEU A 115 13.03 -2.39 6.42
N VAL A 116 12.67 -3.19 7.42
CA VAL A 116 13.22 -3.05 8.78
C VAL A 116 14.73 -3.24 8.79
N GLN A 117 15.22 -4.29 8.17
CA GLN A 117 16.66 -4.60 8.16
C GLN A 117 17.47 -3.52 7.45
N SER A 118 17.06 -3.17 6.22
CA SER A 118 17.79 -2.22 5.37
C SER A 118 17.77 -0.80 5.91
N LEU A 119 16.62 -0.34 6.42
CA LEU A 119 16.51 1.02 6.94
C LEU A 119 17.14 1.18 8.32
N ASN A 120 17.14 0.15 9.17
CA ASN A 120 17.88 0.20 10.42
C ASN A 120 19.37 0.37 10.15
N GLU A 121 19.93 -0.38 9.21
CA GLU A 121 21.34 -0.26 8.83
C GLU A 121 21.64 1.13 8.25
N ALA A 122 20.82 1.63 7.33
CA ALA A 122 21.02 2.93 6.72
C ALA A 122 20.88 4.07 7.76
N ALA A 123 19.81 4.07 8.55
CA ALA A 123 19.53 5.10 9.53
C ALA A 123 20.53 5.12 10.70
N SER A 124 21.18 4.00 11.01
CA SER A 124 22.22 3.94 12.07
C SER A 124 23.42 4.84 11.78
N ARG A 125 23.62 5.20 10.52
CA ARG A 125 24.71 6.08 10.06
C ARG A 125 24.31 7.56 10.04
N GLN A 126 23.05 7.89 10.39
CA GLN A 126 22.49 9.23 10.38
C GLN A 126 22.48 9.85 11.78
N THR A 127 22.11 11.14 11.81
CA THR A 127 21.89 11.85 13.08
C THR A 127 20.74 11.21 13.87
N GLU A 128 20.73 11.38 15.19
CA GLU A 128 19.69 10.86 16.07
C GLU A 128 18.27 11.30 15.64
N SER A 129 18.14 12.56 15.21
CA SER A 129 16.88 13.12 14.73
C SER A 129 16.37 12.38 13.50
N VAL A 130 17.22 12.17 12.47
CA VAL A 130 16.87 11.45 11.24
C VAL A 130 16.55 9.99 11.54
N ARG A 131 17.34 9.35 12.41
CA ARG A 131 17.11 7.96 12.82
C ARG A 131 15.77 7.80 13.53
N SER A 132 15.44 8.69 14.46
CA SER A 132 14.17 8.67 15.19
C SER A 132 12.98 8.87 14.23
N LEU A 133 13.05 9.85 13.34
CA LEU A 133 12.03 10.12 12.33
C LEU A 133 11.84 8.94 11.40
N THR A 134 12.92 8.36 10.84
CA THR A 134 12.89 7.17 9.99
C THR A 134 12.22 5.99 10.71
N THR A 135 12.55 5.77 11.97
CA THR A 135 11.97 4.70 12.78
C THR A 135 10.48 4.89 13.00
N THR A 136 10.05 6.13 13.29
CA THR A 136 8.64 6.47 13.50
C THR A 136 7.83 6.24 12.24
N LEU A 137 8.26 6.77 11.10
CA LEU A 137 7.58 6.62 9.81
C LEU A 137 7.54 5.17 9.35
N ARG A 138 8.65 4.43 9.47
CA ARG A 138 8.72 3.01 9.17
C ARG A 138 7.72 2.20 10.01
N ASN A 139 7.70 2.42 11.32
CA ASN A 139 6.79 1.69 12.21
C ASN A 139 5.33 2.02 11.91
N MET A 140 5.03 3.27 11.56
CA MET A 140 3.71 3.70 11.11
C MET A 140 3.28 2.93 9.85
N LEU A 141 4.15 2.83 8.83
CA LEU A 141 3.87 2.05 7.62
C LEU A 141 3.63 0.57 7.95
N ILE A 142 4.48 -0.04 8.78
CA ILE A 142 4.33 -1.46 9.16
C ILE A 142 2.95 -1.72 9.77
N VAL A 143 2.55 -0.92 10.74
CA VAL A 143 1.27 -1.11 11.45
C VAL A 143 0.10 -0.93 10.49
N LEU A 144 0.12 0.13 9.68
CA LEU A 144 -0.96 0.42 8.74
C LEU A 144 -1.03 -0.63 7.62
N TRP A 145 0.11 -1.00 7.03
CA TRP A 145 0.13 -1.92 5.89
C TRP A 145 -0.28 -3.35 6.25
N LEU A 146 -0.02 -3.80 7.47
CA LEU A 146 -0.51 -5.10 7.94
C LEU A 146 -2.04 -5.18 8.04
N ALA A 147 -2.74 -4.04 8.11
CA ALA A 147 -4.20 -4.02 8.12
C ALA A 147 -4.81 -4.27 6.74
N TYR A 148 -4.12 -3.94 5.63
CA TYR A 148 -4.69 -4.07 4.27
C TYR A 148 -5.07 -5.51 3.90
N PRO A 149 -4.22 -6.54 4.06
CA PRO A 149 -4.61 -7.92 3.76
C PRO A 149 -5.74 -8.43 4.65
N VAL A 150 -5.87 -7.89 5.87
CA VAL A 150 -6.98 -8.23 6.77
C VAL A 150 -8.29 -7.65 6.26
N VAL A 151 -8.32 -6.37 5.91
CA VAL A 151 -9.50 -5.72 5.31
C VAL A 151 -9.88 -6.44 4.01
N TRP A 152 -8.90 -6.74 3.16
CA TRP A 152 -9.10 -7.41 1.89
C TRP A 152 -9.78 -8.78 2.03
N ILE A 153 -9.26 -9.64 2.92
CA ILE A 153 -9.80 -11.00 3.09
C ILE A 153 -11.20 -11.00 3.72
N LEU A 154 -11.50 -10.02 4.56
CA LEU A 154 -12.82 -9.87 5.20
C LEU A 154 -13.84 -9.19 4.29
N GLY A 155 -13.39 -8.46 3.28
CA GLY A 155 -14.21 -7.67 2.36
C GLY A 155 -14.78 -8.45 1.19
N THR A 156 -15.28 -7.71 0.22
CA THR A 156 -15.87 -8.19 -1.04
C THR A 156 -14.83 -8.90 -1.92
N GLU A 157 -13.59 -8.42 -1.90
CA GLU A 157 -12.48 -9.01 -2.68
C GLU A 157 -12.04 -10.35 -2.11
N GLY A 158 -12.19 -10.57 -0.79
CA GLY A 158 -11.98 -11.87 -0.16
C GLY A 158 -13.15 -12.82 -0.37
N THR A 159 -12.98 -14.06 0.04
CA THR A 159 -14.04 -15.08 -0.05
C THR A 159 -14.90 -15.15 1.22
N ILE A 160 -14.49 -14.49 2.29
CA ILE A 160 -15.18 -14.52 3.59
C ILE A 160 -16.42 -13.62 3.55
N GLY A 161 -16.32 -12.42 2.92
CA GLY A 161 -17.43 -11.49 2.74
C GLY A 161 -18.11 -11.04 4.03
N LEU A 162 -17.36 -10.87 5.12
CA LEU A 162 -17.90 -10.44 6.42
C LEU A 162 -18.25 -8.96 6.46
N ILE A 163 -17.59 -8.14 5.66
CA ILE A 163 -17.84 -6.71 5.60
C ILE A 163 -18.31 -6.33 4.19
N PRO A 164 -19.36 -5.48 4.08
CA PRO A 164 -19.86 -5.04 2.79
C PRO A 164 -18.90 -4.06 2.11
N LEU A 165 -19.00 -3.93 0.79
CA LEU A 165 -18.13 -3.08 -0.05
C LEU A 165 -17.99 -1.64 0.47
N TYR A 166 -19.05 -1.05 1.01
CA TYR A 166 -19.02 0.30 1.57
C TYR A 166 -18.07 0.38 2.79
N VAL A 167 -18.16 -0.59 3.72
CA VAL A 167 -17.31 -0.63 4.94
C VAL A 167 -15.87 -0.93 4.56
N GLU A 168 -15.65 -1.86 3.64
CA GLU A 168 -14.33 -2.17 3.08
C GLU A 168 -13.69 -0.93 2.45
N THR A 169 -14.42 -0.22 1.59
CA THR A 169 -13.93 1.00 0.92
C THR A 169 -13.63 2.11 1.92
N ALA A 170 -14.48 2.30 2.94
CA ALA A 170 -14.24 3.26 4.02
C ALA A 170 -13.00 2.88 4.85
N ALA A 171 -12.79 1.60 5.15
CA ALA A 171 -11.61 1.13 5.88
C ALA A 171 -10.33 1.39 5.08
N PHE A 172 -10.29 1.07 3.80
CA PHE A 172 -9.14 1.37 2.95
C PHE A 172 -8.91 2.88 2.83
N MET A 173 -9.97 3.70 2.71
CA MET A 173 -9.84 5.16 2.67
C MET A 173 -9.18 5.70 3.95
N VAL A 174 -9.59 5.21 5.12
CA VAL A 174 -8.98 5.63 6.40
C VAL A 174 -7.52 5.21 6.48
N LEU A 175 -7.19 3.98 6.06
CA LEU A 175 -5.80 3.50 6.00
C LEU A 175 -4.96 4.35 5.03
N ASP A 176 -5.48 4.64 3.85
CA ASP A 176 -4.79 5.46 2.84
C ASP A 176 -4.57 6.89 3.31
N LEU A 177 -5.59 7.54 3.88
CA LEU A 177 -5.45 8.90 4.43
C LEU A 177 -4.38 8.93 5.52
N THR A 178 -4.39 7.96 6.42
CA THR A 178 -3.41 7.89 7.51
C THR A 178 -2.02 7.59 6.98
N ALA A 179 -1.88 6.64 6.05
CA ALA A 179 -0.59 6.23 5.48
C ALA A 179 0.01 7.29 4.54
N LYS A 180 -0.79 8.16 3.94
CA LYS A 180 -0.34 9.15 2.95
C LYS A 180 -0.27 10.56 3.53
N VAL A 181 -1.40 11.07 4.01
CA VAL A 181 -1.47 12.43 4.61
C VAL A 181 -0.81 12.44 5.99
N GLY A 182 -1.08 11.44 6.83
CA GLY A 182 -0.45 11.30 8.14
C GLY A 182 1.06 11.12 8.05
N PHE A 183 1.54 10.28 7.13
CA PHE A 183 2.97 10.11 6.85
C PHE A 183 3.61 11.42 6.42
N GLY A 184 3.01 12.12 5.45
CA GLY A 184 3.52 13.41 4.98
C GLY A 184 3.57 14.46 6.09
N GLY A 185 2.54 14.52 6.96
CA GLY A 185 2.49 15.46 8.08
C GLY A 185 3.53 15.17 9.18
N VAL A 186 3.99 13.92 9.31
CA VAL A 186 5.08 13.56 10.24
C VAL A 186 6.45 13.79 9.60
N LEU A 187 6.55 13.63 8.27
CA LEU A 187 7.81 13.79 7.53
C LEU A 187 8.24 15.26 7.43
N LEU A 188 7.29 16.21 7.25
CA LEU A 188 7.54 17.65 7.08
C LEU A 188 7.56 18.40 8.41
#